data_744394ee21968ea3cf1718fae3aef536
#
_entry.id   744394ee21968ea3cf1718fae3aef536
#
_cell.length_a   1.000
_cell.length_b   1.000
_cell.length_c   1.000
_cell.angle_alpha   90.00
_cell.angle_beta   90.00
_cell.angle_gamma   90.00
#
_symmetry.space_group_name_H-M   'P 1'
#
loop_
_entity.id
_entity.type
_entity.pdbx_description
1 polymer ?
#
loop_
_entity_poly.entity_id
_entity_poly.type
_entity_poly.pdbx_seq_one_letter_code
_entity_poly.pdbx_strand_id
1 'polypeptide(L)'
;ILDRDELQGVIAHEFSHILNGDMRLNIRLIGVLSGIMIIANIGRIIIYSGSGRRHRHHHHHHHMHRTTTRTSGRGGAQILIAGLLLIVIGYLGVLLGRMIQSALSRQREYLADASSVQFTRNPSGIANALKKIGGFSLGSKIASPFAEEASHMFFGNAINSLFATHPPIQDRIRKVEPNFDGKFIKSSIPDQKAEAVSSFSGGQKETPLKGSVSQMNLDADTIVKQAGKVTPENVAYSSQLISAIPEKVRGSIDDAFGATMVICALLLDKDIEEKKTQIKHLSRVAPEKIIKQILITEKSLKNIDTRLRLPLIDLSMPALRMMPPSLYAKLNAYIDILVEADGKLTLFEFSLKEIIKHRLGVVFKKNKRKIKFNSIKQLSEETENLLSKLAHVGHSDKTTANEAFDAAIKKVPIVGKTMKIIPNNKVKFTAIGTALDHFASATPGVKKIVFNACAHCALYDKKVSIKEAELLRAIAYSIDIPIPPFLSKS
;
A
#
# COMPACT_ATOMS: atom_id res chain seq x y z
N ILE A 1 -6.89 -18.87 13.94
CA ILE A 1 -6.92 -18.35 15.33
C ILE A 1 -8.32 -17.82 15.66
N LEU A 2 -8.88 -16.89 14.86
CA LEU A 2 -10.25 -16.40 15.00
C LEU A 2 -11.16 -17.14 14.02
N ASP A 3 -12.37 -17.47 14.47
CA ASP A 3 -13.41 -17.95 13.57
C ASP A 3 -14.07 -16.80 12.80
N ARG A 4 -15.03 -17.11 11.94
CA ARG A 4 -15.70 -16.13 11.08
C ARG A 4 -16.42 -15.04 11.88
N ASP A 5 -17.13 -15.42 12.92
CA ASP A 5 -17.93 -14.50 13.73
C ASP A 5 -17.05 -13.60 14.59
N GLU A 6 -15.97 -14.16 15.13
CA GLU A 6 -14.93 -13.42 15.86
C GLU A 6 -14.22 -12.42 14.96
N LEU A 7 -13.83 -12.82 13.74
CA LEU A 7 -13.22 -11.94 12.76
C LEU A 7 -14.17 -10.83 12.34
N GLN A 8 -15.45 -11.16 12.13
CA GLN A 8 -16.48 -10.17 11.81
C GLN A 8 -16.65 -9.16 12.96
N GLY A 9 -16.60 -9.61 14.21
CA GLY A 9 -16.63 -8.77 15.39
C GLY A 9 -15.46 -7.78 15.42
N VAL A 10 -14.25 -8.27 15.17
CA VAL A 10 -13.04 -7.43 15.11
C VAL A 10 -13.08 -6.41 13.98
N ILE A 11 -13.48 -6.83 12.79
CA ILE A 11 -13.63 -5.92 11.64
C ILE A 11 -14.68 -4.83 11.94
N ALA A 12 -15.80 -5.18 12.52
CA ALA A 12 -16.86 -4.23 12.90
C ALA A 12 -16.36 -3.23 13.96
N HIS A 13 -15.51 -3.66 14.89
CA HIS A 13 -14.84 -2.80 15.86
C HIS A 13 -13.93 -1.77 15.17
N GLU A 14 -13.08 -2.18 14.25
CA GLU A 14 -12.22 -1.28 13.47
C GLU A 14 -13.03 -0.27 12.63
N PHE A 15 -14.10 -0.73 11.99
CA PHE A 15 -15.00 0.16 11.26
C PHE A 15 -15.68 1.20 12.16
N SER A 16 -15.94 0.87 13.42
CA SER A 16 -16.47 1.82 14.40
C SER A 16 -15.52 3.01 14.62
N HIS A 17 -14.21 2.77 14.74
CA HIS A 17 -13.22 3.84 14.88
C HIS A 17 -13.20 4.79 13.67
N ILE A 18 -13.40 4.23 12.47
CA ILE A 18 -13.50 5.03 11.23
C ILE A 18 -14.76 5.90 11.25
N LEU A 19 -15.91 5.31 11.56
CA LEU A 19 -17.19 6.01 11.60
C LEU A 19 -17.24 7.12 12.65
N ASN A 20 -16.68 6.87 13.83
CA ASN A 20 -16.62 7.84 14.91
C ASN A 20 -15.55 8.92 14.74
N GLY A 21 -14.70 8.80 13.69
CA GLY A 21 -13.65 9.78 13.40
C GLY A 21 -12.53 9.83 14.43
N ASP A 22 -12.24 8.71 15.07
CA ASP A 22 -11.27 8.59 16.17
C ASP A 22 -9.87 9.03 15.79
N MET A 23 -9.43 8.73 14.58
CA MET A 23 -8.16 9.19 14.02
C MET A 23 -8.05 10.73 14.02
N ARG A 24 -9.13 11.43 13.64
CA ARG A 24 -9.14 12.89 13.56
C ARG A 24 -8.97 13.53 14.95
N LEU A 25 -9.61 12.95 15.95
CA LEU A 25 -9.47 13.47 17.31
C LEU A 25 -8.08 13.18 17.89
N ASN A 26 -7.53 11.99 17.68
CA ASN A 26 -6.18 11.64 18.12
C ASN A 26 -5.14 12.61 17.53
N ILE A 27 -5.22 12.94 16.24
CA ILE A 27 -4.32 13.92 15.62
C ILE A 27 -4.45 15.30 16.28
N ARG A 28 -5.67 15.73 16.61
CA ARG A 28 -5.89 17.01 17.32
C ARG A 28 -5.28 17.00 18.72
N LEU A 29 -5.46 15.91 19.46
CA LEU A 29 -4.88 15.76 20.80
C LEU A 29 -3.35 15.76 20.76
N ILE A 30 -2.75 15.06 19.80
CA ILE A 30 -1.29 15.07 19.59
C ILE A 30 -0.82 16.49 19.28
N GLY A 31 -1.53 17.25 18.45
CA GLY A 31 -1.21 18.64 18.15
C GLY A 31 -1.22 19.55 19.39
N VAL A 32 -2.25 19.41 20.25
CA VAL A 32 -2.34 20.16 21.52
C VAL A 32 -1.21 19.79 22.45
N LEU A 33 -0.94 18.48 22.65
CA LEU A 33 0.14 18.00 23.52
C LEU A 33 1.52 18.47 23.03
N SER A 34 1.75 18.46 21.72
CA SER A 34 2.98 18.98 21.12
C SER A 34 3.14 20.48 21.38
N GLY A 35 2.05 21.25 21.29
CA GLY A 35 2.04 22.68 21.65
C GLY A 35 2.43 22.92 23.10
N ILE A 36 1.89 22.15 24.05
CA ILE A 36 2.23 22.23 25.47
C ILE A 36 3.70 21.85 25.70
N MET A 37 4.23 20.85 24.98
CA MET A 37 5.62 20.43 25.09
C MET A 37 6.60 21.53 24.61
N ILE A 38 6.21 22.35 23.64
CA ILE A 38 7.00 23.52 23.19
C ILE A 38 7.21 24.49 24.36
N ILE A 39 6.22 24.71 25.23
CA ILE A 39 6.35 25.60 26.39
C ILE A 39 7.43 25.08 27.31
N ALA A 40 7.46 23.77 27.60
CA ALA A 40 8.53 23.17 28.42
C ALA A 40 9.91 23.32 27.79
N ASN A 41 10.00 23.18 26.45
CA ASN A 41 11.26 23.33 25.71
C ASN A 41 11.75 24.79 25.71
N ILE A 42 10.86 25.77 25.61
CA ILE A 42 11.21 27.20 25.78
C ILE A 42 11.80 27.43 27.19
N GLY A 43 11.17 26.88 28.22
CA GLY A 43 11.71 26.97 29.57
C GLY A 43 13.13 26.39 29.69
N ARG A 44 13.41 25.25 29.06
CA ARG A 44 14.77 24.69 28.99
C ARG A 44 15.74 25.60 28.25
N ILE A 45 15.39 26.14 27.12
CA ILE A 45 16.24 27.07 26.35
C ILE A 45 16.59 28.29 27.21
N ILE A 46 15.63 28.87 27.94
CA ILE A 46 15.85 30.01 28.83
C ILE A 46 16.87 29.64 29.91
N ILE A 47 16.74 28.49 30.57
CA ILE A 47 17.69 28.03 31.60
C ILE A 47 19.09 27.82 31.02
N TYR A 48 19.19 27.14 29.85
CA TYR A 48 20.49 26.88 29.21
C TYR A 48 21.14 28.16 28.67
N SER A 49 20.37 29.14 28.19
CA SER A 49 20.89 30.42 27.75
C SER A 49 21.35 31.29 28.92
N GLY A 50 20.65 31.21 30.07
CA GLY A 50 20.99 31.96 31.29
C GLY A 50 22.20 31.38 32.02
N SER A 51 22.49 30.08 31.90
CA SER A 51 23.62 29.40 32.53
C SER A 51 24.89 29.38 31.67
N GLY A 52 25.31 30.52 31.12
CA GLY A 52 26.44 30.65 30.21
C GLY A 52 27.68 29.84 30.60
N ARG A 53 27.78 28.60 30.12
CA ARG A 53 29.03 27.84 30.12
C ARG A 53 29.97 28.43 29.09
N ARG A 54 30.89 29.28 29.59
CA ARG A 54 32.03 29.74 28.83
C ARG A 54 32.89 28.51 28.44
N HIS A 55 32.82 28.06 27.21
CA HIS A 55 33.92 27.32 26.61
C HIS A 55 35.09 28.31 26.46
N ARG A 56 36.10 28.15 27.31
CA ARG A 56 37.40 28.79 27.14
C ARG A 56 38.07 28.17 25.91
N HIS A 57 37.97 28.86 24.77
CA HIS A 57 38.95 28.74 23.70
C HIS A 57 40.05 29.79 24.02
N HIS A 58 41.26 29.29 24.33
CA HIS A 58 42.47 30.09 24.33
C HIS A 58 42.80 30.50 22.92
N HIS A 59 42.71 31.81 22.62
CA HIS A 59 43.49 32.44 21.55
C HIS A 59 43.91 33.86 22.02
N HIS A 60 45.19 34.17 21.73
CA HIS A 60 45.98 35.32 22.09
C HIS A 60 45.45 36.66 21.55
N HIS A 61 45.60 37.72 22.38
CA HIS A 61 45.83 39.13 22.14
C HIS A 61 45.09 39.88 20.99
N HIS A 62 44.22 40.83 21.43
CA HIS A 62 44.34 42.24 21.09
C HIS A 62 43.47 43.09 22.03
N HIS A 63 44.07 44.11 22.61
CA HIS A 63 43.43 45.11 23.48
C HIS A 63 42.39 45.91 22.68
N MET A 64 41.15 45.90 23.19
CA MET A 64 40.18 46.96 22.94
C MET A 64 39.30 47.11 24.17
N HIS A 65 39.25 48.36 24.70
CA HIS A 65 38.40 48.77 25.81
C HIS A 65 36.94 48.37 25.53
N ARG A 66 36.43 47.50 26.37
CA ARG A 66 35.02 47.13 26.38
C ARG A 66 34.44 47.48 27.74
N THR A 67 33.62 48.52 27.75
CA THR A 67 32.76 48.86 28.88
C THR A 67 31.90 47.64 29.28
N THR A 68 32.24 47.02 30.34
CA THR A 68 31.46 45.95 30.98
C THR A 68 30.30 46.59 31.74
N THR A 69 29.12 46.63 31.15
CA THR A 69 27.89 46.78 31.93
C THR A 69 27.70 45.49 32.74
N ARG A 70 28.11 45.56 34.01
CA ARG A 70 27.74 44.60 35.05
C ARG A 70 26.22 44.71 35.26
N THR A 71 25.43 43.87 34.57
CA THR A 71 24.05 43.61 34.99
C THR A 71 24.11 42.88 36.32
N SER A 72 23.71 43.58 37.36
CA SER A 72 23.68 43.14 38.75
C SER A 72 22.95 41.81 38.90
N GLY A 73 23.44 40.89 39.73
CA GLY A 73 23.02 39.52 39.93
C GLY A 73 21.56 39.25 40.32
N ARG A 74 20.69 40.24 40.29
CA ARG A 74 19.25 40.10 40.57
C ARG A 74 18.44 39.65 39.34
N GLY A 75 18.85 40.00 38.10
CA GLY A 75 18.14 39.62 36.89
C GLY A 75 18.34 38.16 36.46
N GLY A 76 19.50 37.56 36.79
CA GLY A 76 19.79 36.16 36.42
C GLY A 76 18.93 35.15 37.18
N ALA A 77 18.68 35.39 38.48
CA ALA A 77 17.83 34.52 39.30
C ALA A 77 16.36 34.57 38.83
N GLN A 78 15.87 35.73 38.43
CA GLN A 78 14.49 35.88 37.93
C GLN A 78 14.27 35.13 36.58
N ILE A 79 15.25 35.16 35.69
CA ILE A 79 15.21 34.42 34.42
C ILE A 79 15.24 32.90 34.65
N LEU A 80 16.07 32.43 35.59
CA LEU A 80 16.13 31.02 35.97
C LEU A 80 14.80 30.55 36.60
N ILE A 81 14.20 31.34 37.48
CA ILE A 81 12.90 31.03 38.09
C ILE A 81 11.81 30.99 37.00
N ALA A 82 11.77 31.96 36.11
CA ALA A 82 10.82 31.96 35.00
C ALA A 82 10.99 30.73 34.07
N GLY A 83 12.23 30.37 33.73
CA GLY A 83 12.52 29.17 32.97
C GLY A 83 12.08 27.88 33.67
N LEU A 84 12.31 27.79 34.98
CA LEU A 84 11.90 26.65 35.81
C LEU A 84 10.36 26.54 35.87
N LEU A 85 9.67 27.66 36.09
CA LEU A 85 8.19 27.68 36.06
C LEU A 85 7.60 27.21 34.72
N LEU A 86 8.17 27.64 33.61
CA LEU A 86 7.73 27.19 32.31
C LEU A 86 7.94 25.68 32.09
N ILE A 87 9.03 25.13 32.61
CA ILE A 87 9.29 23.68 32.58
C ILE A 87 8.23 22.95 33.41
N VAL A 88 7.98 23.38 34.62
CA VAL A 88 7.02 22.73 35.54
C VAL A 88 5.61 22.79 34.93
N ILE A 89 5.18 23.96 34.47
CA ILE A 89 3.84 24.12 33.81
C ILE A 89 3.75 23.25 32.59
N GLY A 90 4.78 23.23 31.72
CA GLY A 90 4.79 22.43 30.51
C GLY A 90 4.72 20.92 30.80
N TYR A 91 5.51 20.41 31.76
CA TYR A 91 5.46 18.98 32.11
C TYR A 91 4.16 18.59 32.80
N LEU A 92 3.62 19.42 33.69
CA LEU A 92 2.33 19.20 34.30
C LEU A 92 1.21 19.17 33.26
N GLY A 93 1.25 20.09 32.28
CA GLY A 93 0.32 20.13 31.19
C GLY A 93 0.39 18.87 30.30
N VAL A 94 1.58 18.38 29.99
CA VAL A 94 1.78 17.10 29.26
C VAL A 94 1.23 15.92 30.05
N LEU A 95 1.49 15.86 31.37
CA LEU A 95 0.97 14.81 32.23
C LEU A 95 -0.56 14.77 32.22
N LEU A 96 -1.20 15.92 32.48
CA LEU A 96 -2.66 16.04 32.48
C LEU A 96 -3.25 15.73 31.10
N GLY A 97 -2.62 16.21 30.03
CA GLY A 97 -3.04 15.92 28.66
C GLY A 97 -2.98 14.44 28.31
N ARG A 98 -1.92 13.73 28.73
CA ARG A 98 -1.82 12.27 28.55
C ARG A 98 -2.88 11.52 29.37
N MET A 99 -3.21 11.96 30.56
CA MET A 99 -4.29 11.38 31.36
C MET A 99 -5.64 11.53 30.65
N ILE A 100 -5.94 12.72 30.14
CA ILE A 100 -7.19 12.98 29.37
C ILE A 100 -7.22 12.11 28.12
N GLN A 101 -6.13 12.06 27.37
CA GLN A 101 -6.01 11.23 26.16
C GLN A 101 -6.27 9.75 26.47
N SER A 102 -5.66 9.22 27.54
CA SER A 102 -5.85 7.83 27.97
C SER A 102 -7.32 7.56 28.39
N ALA A 103 -7.93 8.46 29.16
CA ALA A 103 -9.31 8.32 29.57
C ALA A 103 -10.27 8.33 28.37
N LEU A 104 -10.07 9.24 27.42
CA LEU A 104 -10.88 9.36 26.22
C LEU A 104 -10.69 8.15 25.30
N SER A 105 -9.46 7.65 25.14
CA SER A 105 -9.17 6.44 24.39
C SER A 105 -9.92 5.23 24.96
N ARG A 106 -9.90 5.04 26.27
CA ARG A 106 -10.65 3.95 26.92
C ARG A 106 -12.16 4.03 26.67
N GLN A 107 -12.76 5.20 26.71
CA GLN A 107 -14.20 5.36 26.45
C GLN A 107 -14.55 5.00 24.98
N ARG A 108 -13.64 5.29 24.06
CA ARG A 108 -13.83 4.95 22.65
C ARG A 108 -13.72 3.47 22.35
N GLU A 109 -12.83 2.77 23.03
CA GLU A 109 -12.75 1.31 22.96
C GLU A 109 -14.09 0.67 23.37
N TYR A 110 -14.69 1.15 24.48
CA TYR A 110 -16.00 0.66 24.90
C TYR A 110 -17.12 1.00 23.88
N LEU A 111 -17.06 2.18 23.27
CA LEU A 111 -17.99 2.55 22.21
C LEU A 111 -17.80 1.70 20.97
N ALA A 112 -16.57 1.40 20.59
CA ALA A 112 -16.25 0.55 19.44
C ALA A 112 -16.71 -0.89 19.67
N ASP A 113 -16.52 -1.44 20.88
CA ASP A 113 -17.04 -2.76 21.26
C ASP A 113 -18.58 -2.80 21.17
N ALA A 114 -19.25 -1.80 21.72
CA ALA A 114 -20.72 -1.71 21.66
C ALA A 114 -21.23 -1.56 20.21
N SER A 115 -20.55 -0.75 19.39
CA SER A 115 -20.87 -0.58 17.97
C SER A 115 -20.64 -1.86 17.18
N SER A 116 -19.57 -2.62 17.49
CA SER A 116 -19.31 -3.93 16.89
C SER A 116 -20.48 -4.88 17.12
N VAL A 117 -21.02 -4.94 18.35
CA VAL A 117 -22.21 -5.73 18.68
C VAL A 117 -23.43 -5.22 17.90
N GLN A 118 -23.59 -3.91 17.79
CA GLN A 118 -24.73 -3.32 17.06
C GLN A 118 -24.68 -3.66 15.57
N PHE A 119 -23.51 -3.60 14.94
CA PHE A 119 -23.32 -3.88 13.51
C PHE A 119 -23.47 -5.36 13.17
N THR A 120 -22.89 -6.23 14.00
CA THR A 120 -22.90 -7.68 13.77
C THR A 120 -24.15 -8.36 14.34
N ARG A 121 -24.85 -7.71 15.28
CA ARG A 121 -25.92 -8.29 16.10
C ARG A 121 -25.50 -9.59 16.81
N ASN A 122 -24.19 -9.75 17.00
CA ASN A 122 -23.58 -10.92 17.62
C ASN A 122 -22.57 -10.51 18.71
N PRO A 123 -23.01 -10.40 19.99
CA PRO A 123 -22.10 -10.03 21.07
C PRO A 123 -20.99 -11.06 21.31
N SER A 124 -21.26 -12.36 21.04
CA SER A 124 -20.28 -13.42 21.25
C SER A 124 -19.07 -13.31 20.29
N GLY A 125 -19.24 -12.75 19.10
CA GLY A 125 -18.16 -12.60 18.14
C GLY A 125 -16.99 -11.77 18.72
N ILE A 126 -17.27 -10.52 19.11
CA ILE A 126 -16.21 -9.66 19.70
C ILE A 126 -15.78 -10.15 21.09
N ALA A 127 -16.70 -10.68 21.92
CA ALA A 127 -16.36 -11.18 23.25
C ALA A 127 -15.40 -12.37 23.17
N ASN A 128 -15.63 -13.34 22.29
CA ASN A 128 -14.76 -14.50 22.12
C ASN A 128 -13.41 -14.12 21.49
N ALA A 129 -13.40 -13.18 20.54
CA ALA A 129 -12.15 -12.62 20.02
C ALA A 129 -11.30 -12.02 21.16
N LEU A 130 -11.90 -11.19 22.04
CA LEU A 130 -11.22 -10.63 23.20
C LEU A 130 -10.77 -11.69 24.21
N LYS A 131 -11.57 -12.74 24.46
CA LYS A 131 -11.20 -13.87 25.32
C LYS A 131 -10.00 -14.64 24.76
N LYS A 132 -9.93 -14.86 23.44
CA LYS A 132 -8.78 -15.49 22.78
C LYS A 132 -7.54 -14.60 22.87
N ILE A 133 -7.66 -13.28 22.60
CA ILE A 133 -6.55 -12.34 22.71
C ILE A 133 -6.00 -12.31 24.15
N GLY A 134 -6.88 -12.27 25.16
CA GLY A 134 -6.49 -12.28 26.55
C GLY A 134 -5.88 -13.62 27.02
N GLY A 135 -6.20 -14.71 26.35
CA GLY A 135 -5.70 -16.05 26.65
C GLY A 135 -4.35 -16.40 26.03
N PHE A 136 -3.78 -15.55 25.19
CA PHE A 136 -2.43 -15.75 24.66
C PHE A 136 -1.38 -15.67 25.77
N SER A 137 -0.63 -16.72 25.99
CA SER A 137 0.39 -16.84 27.06
C SER A 137 1.54 -15.85 26.94
N LEU A 138 1.83 -15.36 25.72
CA LEU A 138 2.89 -14.39 25.43
C LEU A 138 2.39 -12.94 25.44
N GLY A 139 1.06 -12.71 25.55
CA GLY A 139 0.46 -11.41 25.29
C GLY A 139 0.69 -10.94 23.84
N SER A 140 -0.18 -10.11 23.32
CA SER A 140 0.03 -9.47 22.01
C SER A 140 1.00 -8.29 22.16
N LYS A 141 2.30 -8.55 22.25
CA LYS A 141 3.35 -7.53 22.33
C LYS A 141 3.95 -7.30 20.94
N ILE A 142 4.01 -6.04 20.53
CA ILE A 142 4.65 -5.63 19.29
C ILE A 142 6.06 -5.13 19.60
N ALA A 143 7.07 -5.83 19.10
CA ALA A 143 8.47 -5.46 19.22
C ALA A 143 8.88 -4.51 18.07
N SER A 144 8.34 -3.30 18.06
CA SER A 144 8.71 -2.26 17.09
C SER A 144 9.08 -0.96 17.79
N PRO A 145 10.14 -0.26 17.35
CA PRO A 145 10.51 1.05 17.89
C PRO A 145 9.40 2.11 17.73
N PHE A 146 8.50 1.93 16.78
CA PHE A 146 7.37 2.83 16.49
C PHE A 146 6.05 2.38 17.15
N ALA A 147 6.06 1.30 17.94
CA ALA A 147 4.86 0.77 18.58
C ALA A 147 4.23 1.76 19.55
N GLU A 148 5.02 2.63 20.16
CA GLU A 148 4.55 3.65 21.09
C GLU A 148 3.72 4.73 20.39
N GLU A 149 4.15 5.19 19.20
CA GLU A 149 3.44 6.21 18.42
C GLU A 149 2.15 5.68 17.79
N ALA A 150 2.14 4.39 17.46
CA ALA A 150 1.01 3.72 16.80
C ALA A 150 0.19 2.85 17.77
N SER A 151 0.46 2.90 19.07
CA SER A 151 -0.16 2.03 20.08
C SER A 151 -1.68 2.05 20.11
N HIS A 152 -2.28 3.19 19.73
CA HIS A 152 -3.72 3.37 19.62
C HIS A 152 -4.36 2.64 18.41
N MET A 153 -3.53 2.11 17.49
CA MET A 153 -3.98 1.37 16.29
C MET A 153 -3.90 -0.16 16.48
N PHE A 154 -3.39 -0.62 17.61
CA PHE A 154 -3.19 -2.03 17.85
C PHE A 154 -4.17 -2.59 18.87
N PHE A 155 -4.72 -3.76 18.59
CA PHE A 155 -5.63 -4.48 19.47
C PHE A 155 -4.96 -5.01 20.75
N GLY A 156 -3.65 -5.20 20.73
CA GLY A 156 -2.86 -5.68 21.85
C GLY A 156 -2.11 -4.58 22.58
N ASN A 157 -1.75 -4.85 23.85
CA ASN A 157 -0.94 -3.93 24.64
C ASN A 157 0.50 -3.90 24.10
N ALA A 158 0.88 -2.80 23.45
CA ALA A 158 2.26 -2.58 23.02
C ALA A 158 3.21 -2.27 24.20
N ILE A 159 2.69 -1.70 25.29
CA ILE A 159 3.46 -1.22 26.44
C ILE A 159 2.68 -1.46 27.74
N ASN A 160 3.31 -2.08 28.73
CA ASN A 160 2.81 -2.12 30.10
C ASN A 160 3.08 -0.75 30.77
N SER A 161 2.13 0.19 30.74
CA SER A 161 2.29 1.48 31.35
C SER A 161 1.00 1.98 32.00
N LEU A 162 1.14 2.81 33.02
CA LEU A 162 0.07 3.57 33.70
C LEU A 162 -0.77 4.43 32.72
N PHE A 163 -0.26 4.64 31.51
CA PHE A 163 -0.89 5.43 30.45
C PHE A 163 -1.42 4.54 29.29
N ALA A 164 -1.79 3.28 29.58
CA ALA A 164 -2.36 2.39 28.58
C ALA A 164 -3.57 3.04 27.90
N THR A 165 -3.53 3.09 26.58
CA THR A 165 -4.59 3.68 25.75
C THR A 165 -5.81 2.76 25.64
N HIS A 166 -5.63 1.45 25.86
CA HIS A 166 -6.70 0.47 25.88
C HIS A 166 -7.10 0.12 27.33
N PRO A 167 -8.40 -0.06 27.60
CA PRO A 167 -8.85 -0.56 28.90
C PRO A 167 -8.45 -2.03 29.07
N PRO A 168 -8.42 -2.54 30.32
CA PRO A 168 -8.22 -3.95 30.57
C PRO A 168 -9.17 -4.81 29.77
N ILE A 169 -8.65 -5.88 29.12
CA ILE A 169 -9.45 -6.78 28.26
C ILE A 169 -10.63 -7.35 29.05
N GLN A 170 -10.45 -7.68 30.33
CA GLN A 170 -11.51 -8.18 31.17
C GLN A 170 -12.68 -7.20 31.30
N ASP A 171 -12.38 -5.91 31.44
CA ASP A 171 -13.42 -4.87 31.56
C ASP A 171 -14.16 -4.68 30.23
N ARG A 172 -13.48 -4.80 29.10
CA ARG A 172 -14.09 -4.80 27.77
C ARG A 172 -15.05 -5.97 27.61
N ILE A 173 -14.59 -7.19 27.95
CA ILE A 173 -15.42 -8.41 27.88
C ILE A 173 -16.66 -8.27 28.75
N ARG A 174 -16.52 -7.82 30.02
CA ARG A 174 -17.66 -7.65 30.93
C ARG A 174 -18.70 -6.65 30.45
N LYS A 175 -18.28 -5.64 29.68
CA LYS A 175 -19.24 -4.69 29.09
C LYS A 175 -20.05 -5.27 27.93
N VAL A 176 -19.49 -6.21 27.18
CA VAL A 176 -20.17 -6.91 26.09
C VAL A 176 -20.91 -8.14 26.60
N GLU A 177 -20.32 -8.84 27.57
CA GLU A 177 -20.85 -10.07 28.19
C GLU A 177 -20.79 -9.92 29.72
N PRO A 178 -21.87 -9.38 30.35
CA PRO A 178 -21.88 -9.09 31.80
C PRO A 178 -21.60 -10.31 32.69
N ASN A 179 -21.94 -11.51 32.23
CA ASN A 179 -21.77 -12.78 32.98
C ASN A 179 -20.41 -13.43 32.76
N PHE A 180 -19.41 -12.69 32.26
CA PHE A 180 -18.06 -13.24 32.06
C PHE A 180 -17.41 -13.69 33.38
N ASP A 181 -17.07 -14.95 33.46
CA ASP A 181 -16.51 -15.65 34.64
C ASP A 181 -15.01 -15.40 34.89
N GLY A 182 -14.37 -14.57 34.04
CA GLY A 182 -12.94 -14.28 34.12
C GLY A 182 -12.05 -15.29 33.41
N LYS A 183 -12.59 -16.36 32.81
CA LYS A 183 -11.80 -17.38 32.13
C LYS A 183 -11.54 -16.99 30.68
N PHE A 184 -10.27 -16.92 30.33
CA PHE A 184 -9.82 -16.71 28.95
C PHE A 184 -9.80 -18.02 28.17
N ILE A 185 -10.06 -17.97 26.88
CA ILE A 185 -9.90 -19.10 25.96
C ILE A 185 -8.39 -19.28 25.74
N LYS A 186 -7.83 -20.37 26.24
CA LYS A 186 -6.43 -20.71 25.99
C LYS A 186 -6.24 -21.01 24.49
N SER A 187 -5.80 -20.05 23.74
CA SER A 187 -5.30 -20.23 22.39
C SER A 187 -3.81 -20.54 22.46
N SER A 188 -3.43 -21.79 22.31
CA SER A 188 -2.04 -22.11 21.98
C SER A 188 -1.81 -21.63 20.55
N ILE A 189 -0.77 -20.82 20.34
CA ILE A 189 -0.19 -20.72 19.00
C ILE A 189 0.32 -22.13 18.70
N PRO A 190 -0.15 -22.82 17.65
CA PRO A 190 0.50 -24.06 17.22
C PRO A 190 1.98 -23.75 17.08
N ASP A 191 2.86 -24.58 17.60
CA ASP A 191 4.30 -24.41 17.53
C ASP A 191 4.68 -24.04 16.10
N GLN A 192 4.91 -22.77 15.85
CA GLN A 192 5.27 -22.27 14.53
C GLN A 192 6.77 -22.47 14.31
N LYS A 193 7.15 -23.69 13.98
CA LYS A 193 8.12 -23.86 12.93
C LYS A 193 7.43 -23.37 11.65
N ALA A 194 7.67 -22.13 11.29
CA ALA A 194 7.45 -21.54 9.96
C ALA A 194 6.06 -21.70 9.30
N GLU A 195 4.94 -21.66 10.04
CA GLU A 195 3.59 -21.64 9.47
C GLU A 195 2.84 -20.31 9.72
N ALA A 196 3.58 -19.22 9.81
CA ALA A 196 3.05 -17.94 10.30
C ALA A 196 2.17 -17.17 9.32
N VAL A 197 1.81 -17.67 8.17
CA VAL A 197 0.84 -17.03 7.27
C VAL A 197 -0.09 -18.02 6.57
N SER A 198 -0.16 -19.27 7.02
CA SER A 198 -0.96 -20.31 6.35
C SER A 198 -2.41 -20.44 6.83
N SER A 199 -2.93 -19.61 7.71
CA SER A 199 -4.35 -19.67 8.05
C SER A 199 -5.28 -18.97 7.05
N PHE A 200 -4.74 -18.30 6.03
CA PHE A 200 -5.48 -18.00 4.80
C PHE A 200 -5.19 -19.01 3.68
N SER A 201 -4.23 -19.88 3.87
CA SER A 201 -3.98 -21.05 3.04
C SER A 201 -3.95 -22.25 3.96
N GLY A 202 -5.08 -22.94 4.13
CA GLY A 202 -5.06 -24.33 4.61
C GLY A 202 -3.97 -25.05 3.83
N GLY A 203 -3.06 -25.75 4.52
CA GLY A 203 -1.92 -26.45 3.93
C GLY A 203 -2.32 -27.35 2.78
N GLN A 204 -2.47 -26.77 1.61
CA GLN A 204 -2.65 -27.49 0.37
C GLN A 204 -1.29 -27.58 -0.30
N LYS A 205 -0.86 -28.83 -0.51
CA LYS A 205 0.16 -29.18 -1.49
C LYS A 205 -0.02 -28.31 -2.72
N GLU A 206 1.07 -27.84 -3.31
CA GLU A 206 1.06 -27.15 -4.60
C GLU A 206 0.07 -27.84 -5.53
N THR A 207 -1.11 -27.27 -5.69
CA THR A 207 -2.11 -27.80 -6.61
C THR A 207 -1.85 -27.10 -7.94
N PRO A 208 -1.42 -27.82 -8.97
CA PRO A 208 -1.28 -27.24 -10.30
C PRO A 208 -2.61 -26.59 -10.68
N LEU A 209 -2.57 -25.36 -11.18
CA LEU A 209 -3.76 -24.72 -11.72
C LEU A 209 -4.37 -25.63 -12.78
N LYS A 210 -5.52 -26.23 -12.50
CA LYS A 210 -6.22 -27.11 -13.46
C LYS A 210 -6.62 -26.28 -14.68
N GLY A 211 -6.21 -26.75 -15.85
CA GLY A 211 -6.54 -26.20 -17.16
C GLY A 211 -5.47 -25.27 -17.73
N SER A 212 -4.84 -25.69 -18.83
CA SER A 212 -4.07 -24.79 -19.70
C SER A 212 -5.07 -23.96 -20.51
N VAL A 213 -5.52 -22.84 -19.96
CA VAL A 213 -6.45 -21.96 -20.68
C VAL A 213 -5.61 -20.87 -21.35
N SER A 214 -5.27 -21.08 -22.60
CA SER A 214 -4.63 -20.05 -23.42
C SER A 214 -5.61 -18.91 -23.80
N GLN A 215 -6.92 -19.15 -23.67
CA GLN A 215 -7.98 -18.18 -23.96
C GLN A 215 -9.12 -18.30 -22.92
N MET A 216 -9.64 -17.18 -22.46
CA MET A 216 -10.77 -17.09 -21.54
C MET A 216 -12.00 -16.55 -22.30
N ASN A 217 -13.15 -17.21 -22.17
CA ASN A 217 -14.40 -16.67 -22.68
C ASN A 217 -14.94 -15.61 -21.68
N LEU A 218 -14.78 -14.35 -22.02
CA LEU A 218 -15.19 -13.21 -21.19
C LEU A 218 -16.05 -12.25 -22.01
N ASP A 219 -17.05 -11.68 -21.36
CA ASP A 219 -17.90 -10.65 -21.94
C ASP A 219 -17.50 -9.27 -21.40
N ALA A 220 -17.36 -8.27 -22.29
CA ALA A 220 -16.93 -6.93 -21.94
C ALA A 220 -17.87 -6.24 -20.94
N ASP A 221 -19.18 -6.38 -21.13
CA ASP A 221 -20.17 -5.79 -20.22
C ASP A 221 -20.10 -6.40 -18.83
N THR A 222 -19.79 -7.70 -18.73
CA THR A 222 -19.58 -8.39 -17.45
C THR A 222 -18.36 -7.84 -16.70
N ILE A 223 -17.24 -7.65 -17.39
CA ILE A 223 -16.01 -7.08 -16.78
C ILE A 223 -16.27 -5.65 -16.31
N VAL A 224 -16.91 -4.83 -17.12
CA VAL A 224 -17.23 -3.44 -16.74
C VAL A 224 -18.20 -3.38 -15.55
N LYS A 225 -19.15 -4.29 -15.45
CA LYS A 225 -20.08 -4.39 -14.30
C LYS A 225 -19.40 -4.93 -13.03
N GLN A 226 -18.37 -5.75 -13.18
CA GLN A 226 -17.57 -6.30 -12.05
C GLN A 226 -16.50 -5.32 -11.55
N ALA A 227 -16.18 -4.27 -12.31
CA ALA A 227 -15.23 -3.26 -11.85
C ALA A 227 -15.70 -2.66 -10.51
N GLY A 228 -14.86 -2.77 -9.49
CA GLY A 228 -15.18 -2.34 -8.12
C GLY A 228 -16.07 -3.29 -7.31
N LYS A 229 -16.43 -4.47 -7.85
CA LYS A 229 -17.21 -5.48 -7.14
C LYS A 229 -16.40 -6.75 -6.97
N VAL A 230 -16.42 -7.32 -5.77
CA VAL A 230 -15.79 -8.60 -5.46
C VAL A 230 -16.89 -9.64 -5.28
N THR A 231 -16.81 -10.75 -6.02
CA THR A 231 -17.72 -11.88 -5.87
C THR A 231 -17.03 -13.03 -5.12
N PRO A 232 -17.78 -13.97 -4.52
CA PRO A 232 -17.20 -15.16 -3.89
C PRO A 232 -16.30 -15.97 -4.83
N GLU A 233 -16.67 -16.05 -6.11
CA GLU A 233 -15.89 -16.74 -7.13
C GLU A 233 -14.53 -16.05 -7.36
N ASN A 234 -14.50 -14.71 -7.40
CA ASN A 234 -13.26 -13.94 -7.50
C ASN A 234 -12.33 -14.23 -6.31
N VAL A 235 -12.89 -14.34 -5.09
CA VAL A 235 -12.13 -14.67 -3.87
C VAL A 235 -11.56 -16.09 -3.96
N ALA A 236 -12.39 -17.07 -4.35
CA ALA A 236 -11.97 -18.45 -4.51
C ALA A 236 -10.84 -18.60 -5.55
N TYR A 237 -10.99 -17.95 -6.69
CA TYR A 237 -9.96 -17.94 -7.74
C TYR A 237 -8.67 -17.25 -7.29
N SER A 238 -8.77 -16.11 -6.59
CA SER A 238 -7.60 -15.45 -6.01
C SER A 238 -6.86 -16.35 -5.02
N SER A 239 -7.58 -17.11 -4.19
CA SER A 239 -6.99 -18.08 -3.27
C SER A 239 -6.26 -19.20 -4.02
N GLN A 240 -6.82 -19.70 -5.12
CA GLN A 240 -6.15 -20.69 -5.98
C GLN A 240 -4.87 -20.14 -6.60
N LEU A 241 -4.90 -18.90 -7.11
CA LEU A 241 -3.71 -18.23 -7.65
C LEU A 241 -2.61 -18.09 -6.60
N ILE A 242 -2.96 -17.66 -5.38
CA ILE A 242 -2.02 -17.51 -4.28
C ILE A 242 -1.43 -18.87 -3.88
N SER A 243 -2.24 -19.92 -3.81
CA SER A 243 -1.79 -21.29 -3.43
C SER A 243 -0.85 -21.90 -4.49
N ALA A 244 -0.97 -21.49 -5.75
CA ALA A 244 -0.12 -21.95 -6.83
C ALA A 244 1.26 -21.24 -6.89
N ILE A 245 1.50 -20.23 -6.05
CA ILE A 245 2.80 -19.56 -5.97
C ILE A 245 3.74 -20.42 -5.13
N PRO A 246 4.94 -20.80 -5.64
CA PRO A 246 5.92 -21.55 -4.88
C PRO A 246 6.29 -20.84 -3.57
N GLU A 247 6.44 -21.60 -2.48
CA GLU A 247 6.69 -21.05 -1.14
C GLU A 247 7.95 -20.19 -1.08
N LYS A 248 9.03 -20.61 -1.78
CA LYS A 248 10.27 -19.82 -1.89
C LYS A 248 10.06 -18.43 -2.50
N VAL A 249 9.18 -18.35 -3.48
CA VAL A 249 8.85 -17.05 -4.13
C VAL A 249 7.97 -16.22 -3.20
N ARG A 250 7.03 -16.87 -2.51
CA ARG A 250 6.14 -16.21 -1.55
C ARG A 250 6.93 -15.56 -0.41
N GLY A 251 7.87 -16.28 0.22
CA GLY A 251 8.73 -15.71 1.24
C GLY A 251 9.66 -14.58 0.73
N SER A 252 9.97 -14.57 -0.57
CA SER A 252 10.79 -13.50 -1.15
C SER A 252 10.03 -12.18 -1.33
N ILE A 253 8.71 -12.16 -1.39
CA ILE A 253 7.92 -10.93 -1.58
C ILE A 253 7.49 -10.26 -0.28
N ASP A 254 7.81 -10.85 0.89
CA ASP A 254 7.42 -10.32 2.20
C ASP A 254 8.27 -9.10 2.61
N ASP A 255 9.44 -8.92 2.02
CA ASP A 255 10.31 -7.77 2.26
C ASP A 255 10.60 -6.97 0.98
N ALA A 256 10.97 -5.69 1.15
CA ALA A 256 11.17 -4.76 0.04
C ALA A 256 12.34 -5.17 -0.88
N PHE A 257 13.37 -5.81 -0.35
CA PHE A 257 14.52 -6.24 -1.14
C PHE A 257 14.14 -7.46 -2.01
N GLY A 258 13.56 -8.49 -1.41
CA GLY A 258 13.11 -9.68 -2.14
C GLY A 258 12.04 -9.35 -3.18
N ALA A 259 11.05 -8.50 -2.83
CA ALA A 259 10.05 -7.99 -3.77
C ALA A 259 10.70 -7.26 -4.96
N THR A 260 11.73 -6.44 -4.73
CA THR A 260 12.52 -5.80 -5.80
C THR A 260 13.17 -6.84 -6.71
N MET A 261 13.77 -7.90 -6.14
CA MET A 261 14.39 -8.98 -6.93
C MET A 261 13.36 -9.72 -7.78
N VAL A 262 12.17 -9.99 -7.24
CA VAL A 262 11.07 -10.63 -7.99
C VAL A 262 10.62 -9.75 -9.17
N ILE A 263 10.43 -8.45 -8.97
CA ILE A 263 10.07 -7.52 -10.06
C ILE A 263 11.14 -7.52 -11.16
N CYS A 264 12.42 -7.40 -10.80
CA CYS A 264 13.51 -7.44 -11.77
C CYS A 264 13.61 -8.78 -12.49
N ALA A 265 13.42 -9.89 -11.78
CA ALA A 265 13.45 -11.24 -12.36
C ALA A 265 12.31 -11.50 -13.36
N LEU A 266 11.12 -10.92 -13.13
CA LEU A 266 9.99 -11.00 -14.05
C LEU A 266 10.22 -10.23 -15.37
N LEU A 267 11.15 -9.26 -15.37
CA LEU A 267 11.54 -8.46 -16.54
C LEU A 267 12.70 -9.06 -17.34
N LEU A 268 13.37 -10.11 -16.83
CA LEU A 268 14.40 -10.79 -17.60
C LEU A 268 13.78 -11.56 -18.76
N ASP A 269 14.37 -11.41 -19.94
CA ASP A 269 13.91 -12.11 -21.14
C ASP A 269 14.16 -13.62 -21.05
N LYS A 270 13.33 -14.37 -21.78
CA LYS A 270 13.48 -15.83 -21.91
C LYS A 270 14.60 -16.19 -22.92
N ASP A 271 14.83 -15.33 -23.90
CA ASP A 271 15.93 -15.47 -24.83
C ASP A 271 17.27 -15.25 -24.12
N ILE A 272 18.24 -16.13 -24.38
CA ILE A 272 19.53 -16.13 -23.69
C ILE A 272 20.38 -14.92 -24.08
N GLU A 273 20.36 -14.49 -25.33
CA GLU A 273 21.17 -13.37 -25.81
C GLU A 273 20.59 -12.02 -25.36
N GLU A 274 19.27 -11.89 -25.41
CA GLU A 274 18.57 -10.71 -24.88
C GLU A 274 18.78 -10.60 -23.38
N LYS A 275 18.65 -11.68 -22.62
CA LYS A 275 18.98 -11.72 -21.19
C LYS A 275 20.43 -11.34 -20.88
N LYS A 276 21.41 -11.83 -21.63
CA LYS A 276 22.82 -11.43 -21.48
C LYS A 276 23.00 -9.93 -21.68
N THR A 277 22.32 -9.35 -22.67
CA THR A 277 22.34 -7.92 -22.94
C THR A 277 21.73 -7.12 -21.78
N GLN A 278 20.57 -7.54 -21.27
CA GLN A 278 19.94 -6.96 -20.09
C GLN A 278 20.88 -6.97 -18.88
N ILE A 279 21.49 -8.12 -18.57
CA ILE A 279 22.42 -8.28 -17.46
C ILE A 279 23.67 -7.41 -17.65
N LYS A 280 24.21 -7.33 -18.87
CA LYS A 280 25.36 -6.46 -19.19
C LYS A 280 25.04 -4.98 -18.94
N HIS A 281 23.86 -4.52 -19.32
CA HIS A 281 23.44 -3.14 -19.05
C HIS A 281 23.20 -2.91 -17.55
N LEU A 282 22.54 -3.85 -16.88
CA LEU A 282 22.29 -3.77 -15.45
C LEU A 282 23.58 -3.76 -14.61
N SER A 283 24.63 -4.48 -15.03
CA SER A 283 25.92 -4.55 -14.33
C SER A 283 26.67 -3.22 -14.25
N ARG A 284 26.28 -2.23 -15.06
CA ARG A 284 26.85 -0.88 -15.01
C ARG A 284 26.36 -0.06 -13.81
N VAL A 285 25.20 -0.43 -13.25
CA VAL A 285 24.53 0.34 -12.17
C VAL A 285 24.21 -0.50 -10.93
N ALA A 286 24.10 -1.81 -11.07
CA ALA A 286 23.78 -2.72 -9.98
C ALA A 286 25.03 -3.50 -9.52
N PRO A 287 25.28 -3.61 -8.19
CA PRO A 287 26.34 -4.45 -7.66
C PRO A 287 26.17 -5.92 -8.08
N GLU A 288 27.28 -6.65 -8.22
CA GLU A 288 27.29 -8.07 -8.62
C GLU A 288 26.41 -8.95 -7.73
N LYS A 289 26.37 -8.66 -6.43
CA LYS A 289 25.50 -9.37 -5.46
C LYS A 289 24.02 -9.26 -5.81
N ILE A 290 23.59 -8.09 -6.29
CA ILE A 290 22.18 -7.84 -6.70
C ILE A 290 21.88 -8.66 -7.95
N ILE A 291 22.77 -8.66 -8.93
CA ILE A 291 22.59 -9.41 -10.18
C ILE A 291 22.51 -10.91 -9.90
N LYS A 292 23.40 -11.44 -9.06
CA LYS A 292 23.34 -12.85 -8.63
C LYS A 292 22.01 -13.20 -7.99
N GLN A 293 21.49 -12.30 -7.13
CA GLN A 293 20.20 -12.51 -6.47
C GLN A 293 19.03 -12.48 -7.45
N ILE A 294 19.02 -11.55 -8.43
CA ILE A 294 18.02 -11.51 -9.50
C ILE A 294 18.02 -12.82 -10.30
N LEU A 295 19.20 -13.34 -10.67
CA LEU A 295 19.32 -14.60 -11.41
C LEU A 295 18.89 -15.83 -10.60
N ILE A 296 19.14 -15.85 -9.29
CA ILE A 296 18.63 -16.89 -8.40
C ILE A 296 17.10 -16.86 -8.34
N THR A 297 16.54 -15.66 -8.21
CA THR A 297 15.09 -15.44 -8.19
C THR A 297 14.46 -15.83 -9.53
N GLU A 298 15.08 -15.49 -10.66
CA GLU A 298 14.62 -15.87 -12.00
C GLU A 298 14.54 -17.38 -12.16
N LYS A 299 15.55 -18.13 -11.68
CA LYS A 299 15.52 -19.60 -11.69
C LYS A 299 14.32 -20.16 -10.92
N SER A 300 13.95 -19.54 -9.79
CA SER A 300 12.76 -19.92 -9.01
C SER A 300 11.44 -19.58 -9.72
N LEU A 301 11.45 -18.62 -10.61
CA LEU A 301 10.30 -18.19 -11.42
C LEU A 301 10.20 -18.89 -12.78
N LYS A 302 11.22 -19.67 -13.20
CA LYS A 302 11.32 -20.22 -14.55
C LYS A 302 10.11 -21.05 -14.97
N ASN A 303 9.53 -21.81 -14.05
CA ASN A 303 8.40 -22.70 -14.29
C ASN A 303 7.06 -22.12 -13.80
N ILE A 304 7.02 -20.85 -13.44
CA ILE A 304 5.79 -20.25 -12.93
C ILE A 304 4.80 -20.02 -14.06
N ASP A 305 3.52 -20.33 -13.79
CA ASP A 305 2.44 -20.06 -14.74
C ASP A 305 2.36 -18.56 -15.03
N THR A 306 2.23 -18.19 -16.30
CA THR A 306 2.13 -16.79 -16.72
C THR A 306 0.98 -16.04 -16.05
N ARG A 307 -0.10 -16.72 -15.70
CA ARG A 307 -1.25 -16.17 -14.97
C ARG A 307 -0.87 -15.64 -13.57
N LEU A 308 0.24 -16.10 -13.00
CA LEU A 308 0.73 -15.71 -11.67
C LEU A 308 1.59 -14.44 -11.67
N ARG A 309 2.01 -13.94 -12.85
CA ARG A 309 2.88 -12.75 -12.93
C ARG A 309 2.25 -11.51 -12.32
N LEU A 310 1.01 -11.16 -12.71
CA LEU A 310 0.31 -10.01 -12.12
C LEU A 310 -0.03 -10.21 -10.63
N PRO A 311 -0.54 -11.36 -10.19
CA PRO A 311 -0.67 -11.66 -8.76
C PRO A 311 0.61 -11.48 -7.95
N LEU A 312 1.76 -11.89 -8.47
CA LEU A 312 3.06 -11.67 -7.82
C LEU A 312 3.40 -10.18 -7.66
N ILE A 313 3.13 -9.39 -8.70
CA ILE A 313 3.29 -7.94 -8.63
C ILE A 313 2.36 -7.35 -7.55
N ASP A 314 1.10 -7.77 -7.53
CA ASP A 314 0.12 -7.30 -6.54
C ASP A 314 0.52 -7.65 -5.10
N LEU A 315 0.98 -8.88 -4.86
CA LEU A 315 1.44 -9.34 -3.56
C LEU A 315 2.76 -8.69 -3.11
N SER A 316 3.59 -8.26 -4.06
CA SER A 316 4.81 -7.50 -3.77
C SER A 316 4.55 -6.05 -3.35
N MET A 317 3.38 -5.47 -3.68
CA MET A 317 3.09 -4.06 -3.45
C MET A 317 3.17 -3.60 -1.99
N PRO A 318 2.67 -4.35 -0.98
CA PRO A 318 2.80 -3.96 0.41
C PRO A 318 4.26 -3.77 0.84
N ALA A 319 5.13 -4.73 0.53
CA ALA A 319 6.56 -4.65 0.83
C ALA A 319 7.25 -3.51 0.05
N LEU A 320 6.93 -3.35 -1.24
CA LEU A 320 7.49 -2.27 -2.07
C LEU A 320 7.08 -0.88 -1.57
N ARG A 321 5.89 -0.70 -0.99
CA ARG A 321 5.46 0.57 -0.40
C ARG A 321 6.22 0.96 0.86
N MET A 322 6.77 -0.02 1.57
CA MET A 322 7.53 0.18 2.80
C MET A 322 9.03 0.40 2.55
N MET A 323 9.49 0.37 1.28
CA MET A 323 10.90 0.55 0.96
C MET A 323 11.37 1.99 1.23
N PRO A 324 12.68 2.20 1.53
CA PRO A 324 13.24 3.54 1.60
C PRO A 324 13.29 4.20 0.20
N PRO A 325 13.18 5.54 0.11
CA PRO A 325 13.19 6.27 -1.17
C PRO A 325 14.42 5.97 -2.05
N SER A 326 15.57 5.68 -1.44
CA SER A 326 16.80 5.30 -2.16
C SER A 326 16.66 3.96 -2.88
N LEU A 327 15.96 2.98 -2.30
CA LEU A 327 15.68 1.70 -2.95
C LEU A 327 14.63 1.87 -4.05
N TYR A 328 13.63 2.72 -3.84
CA TYR A 328 12.65 3.06 -4.89
C TYR A 328 13.31 3.68 -6.12
N ALA A 329 14.25 4.60 -5.94
CA ALA A 329 15.01 5.17 -7.05
C ALA A 329 15.81 4.10 -7.81
N LYS A 330 16.47 3.16 -7.09
CA LYS A 330 17.17 2.02 -7.70
C LYS A 330 16.25 1.08 -8.45
N LEU A 331 15.08 0.74 -7.87
CA LEU A 331 14.09 -0.11 -8.53
C LEU A 331 13.66 0.49 -9.88
N ASN A 332 13.33 1.79 -9.93
CA ASN A 332 12.96 2.44 -11.19
C ASN A 332 14.11 2.40 -12.21
N ALA A 333 15.34 2.71 -11.79
CA ALA A 333 16.50 2.65 -12.66
C ALA A 333 16.73 1.23 -13.21
N TYR A 334 16.55 0.19 -12.40
CA TYR A 334 16.69 -1.20 -12.84
C TYR A 334 15.59 -1.58 -13.83
N ILE A 335 14.33 -1.18 -13.56
CA ILE A 335 13.21 -1.40 -14.49
C ILE A 335 13.49 -0.73 -15.84
N ASP A 336 13.89 0.56 -15.82
CA ASP A 336 14.17 1.30 -17.05
C ASP A 336 15.29 0.62 -17.88
N ILE A 337 16.37 0.20 -17.22
CA ILE A 337 17.49 -0.48 -17.89
C ILE A 337 17.09 -1.84 -18.46
N LEU A 338 16.33 -2.65 -17.70
CA LEU A 338 15.90 -3.97 -18.14
C LEU A 338 14.92 -3.90 -19.31
N VAL A 339 14.03 -2.91 -19.29
CA VAL A 339 13.02 -2.69 -20.32
C VAL A 339 13.61 -2.07 -21.61
N GLU A 340 14.65 -1.27 -21.50
CA GLU A 340 15.25 -0.55 -22.64
C GLU A 340 16.46 -1.29 -23.26
N ALA A 341 16.90 -2.40 -22.66
CA ALA A 341 18.15 -3.08 -22.99
C ALA A 341 18.23 -3.59 -24.44
N ASP A 342 17.12 -4.09 -24.99
CA ASP A 342 17.02 -4.68 -26.33
C ASP A 342 16.39 -3.74 -27.37
N GLY A 343 15.93 -2.56 -26.95
CA GLY A 343 15.24 -1.58 -27.79
C GLY A 343 13.83 -2.02 -28.24
N LYS A 344 13.33 -3.14 -27.71
CA LYS A 344 12.00 -3.70 -28.03
C LYS A 344 11.16 -3.75 -26.76
N LEU A 345 10.28 -2.77 -26.58
CA LEU A 345 9.36 -2.77 -25.46
C LEU A 345 8.22 -3.80 -25.65
N THR A 346 8.23 -4.86 -24.85
CA THR A 346 7.13 -5.82 -24.85
C THR A 346 5.92 -5.29 -24.10
N LEU A 347 4.75 -5.88 -24.38
CA LEU A 347 3.51 -5.48 -23.72
C LEU A 347 3.54 -5.73 -22.21
N PHE A 348 4.12 -6.85 -21.78
CA PHE A 348 4.24 -7.18 -20.37
C PHE A 348 5.17 -6.20 -19.63
N GLU A 349 6.33 -5.87 -20.19
CA GLU A 349 7.27 -4.90 -19.63
C GLU A 349 6.64 -3.52 -19.48
N PHE A 350 5.93 -3.07 -20.54
CA PHE A 350 5.16 -1.82 -20.49
C PHE A 350 4.12 -1.86 -19.36
N SER A 351 3.32 -2.94 -19.30
CA SER A 351 2.28 -3.10 -18.29
C SER A 351 2.84 -3.08 -16.86
N LEU A 352 3.93 -3.82 -16.65
CA LEU A 352 4.60 -3.88 -15.34
C LEU A 352 5.18 -2.51 -14.96
N LYS A 353 5.90 -1.85 -15.87
CA LYS A 353 6.46 -0.50 -15.66
C LYS A 353 5.36 0.50 -15.26
N GLU A 354 4.24 0.50 -15.97
CA GLU A 354 3.11 1.40 -15.67
C GLU A 354 2.44 1.07 -14.32
N ILE A 355 2.22 -0.21 -14.00
CA ILE A 355 1.67 -0.62 -12.71
C ILE A 355 2.57 -0.14 -11.55
N ILE A 356 3.87 -0.38 -11.64
CA ILE A 356 4.86 0.03 -10.62
C ILE A 356 4.87 1.56 -10.48
N LYS A 357 4.99 2.27 -11.61
CA LYS A 357 4.99 3.74 -11.66
C LYS A 357 3.75 4.34 -10.99
N HIS A 358 2.58 3.83 -11.30
CA HIS A 358 1.32 4.35 -10.78
C HIS A 358 1.11 3.99 -9.30
N ARG A 359 1.32 2.74 -8.90
CA ARG A 359 1.04 2.27 -7.54
C ARG A 359 2.04 2.74 -6.49
N LEU A 360 3.32 2.84 -6.85
CA LEU A 360 4.36 3.36 -5.96
C LEU A 360 4.53 4.88 -6.07
N GLY A 361 4.26 5.47 -7.23
CA GLY A 361 4.35 6.91 -7.44
C GLY A 361 3.48 7.73 -6.47
N VAL A 362 2.32 7.22 -6.09
CA VAL A 362 1.44 7.86 -5.09
C VAL A 362 2.12 7.96 -3.72
N VAL A 363 2.91 6.94 -3.35
CA VAL A 363 3.61 6.89 -2.05
C VAL A 363 4.86 7.76 -2.06
N PHE A 364 5.70 7.63 -3.11
CA PHE A 364 7.04 8.24 -3.12
C PHE A 364 7.09 9.64 -3.71
N LYS A 365 6.20 10.00 -4.65
CA LYS A 365 6.20 11.33 -5.28
C LYS A 365 5.40 12.39 -4.52
N LYS A 366 4.71 12.03 -3.41
CA LYS A 366 3.89 12.91 -2.54
C LYS A 366 2.91 13.84 -3.28
N ASN A 367 2.74 13.69 -4.58
CA ASN A 367 1.84 14.52 -5.36
C ASN A 367 0.43 13.93 -5.33
N LYS A 368 -0.47 14.55 -4.56
CA LYS A 368 -1.91 14.32 -4.73
C LYS A 368 -2.28 14.68 -6.17
N ARG A 369 -2.68 13.69 -6.97
CA ARG A 369 -3.17 13.93 -8.33
C ARG A 369 -4.36 14.87 -8.27
N LYS A 370 -4.24 16.03 -8.92
CA LYS A 370 -5.36 16.94 -9.10
C LYS A 370 -6.15 16.50 -10.34
N ILE A 371 -7.47 16.57 -10.26
CA ILE A 371 -8.33 16.36 -11.44
C ILE A 371 -8.09 17.52 -12.39
N LYS A 372 -7.67 17.20 -13.62
CA LYS A 372 -7.39 18.18 -14.69
C LYS A 372 -8.37 18.07 -15.85
N PHE A 373 -8.93 16.87 -16.09
CA PHE A 373 -9.76 16.58 -17.25
C PHE A 373 -11.17 16.17 -16.82
N ASN A 374 -12.16 16.94 -17.25
CA ASN A 374 -13.55 16.76 -16.86
C ASN A 374 -14.41 16.15 -18.00
N SER A 375 -13.88 16.12 -19.20
CA SER A 375 -14.60 15.62 -20.39
C SER A 375 -13.69 14.77 -21.25
N ILE A 376 -14.26 13.70 -21.83
CA ILE A 376 -13.57 12.83 -22.77
C ILE A 376 -13.11 13.57 -24.04
N LYS A 377 -13.75 14.69 -24.39
CA LYS A 377 -13.36 15.54 -25.52
C LYS A 377 -11.94 16.11 -25.37
N GLN A 378 -11.51 16.37 -24.14
CA GLN A 378 -10.17 16.90 -23.85
C GLN A 378 -9.07 15.84 -24.03
N LEU A 379 -9.45 14.56 -24.11
CA LEU A 379 -8.57 13.39 -24.19
C LEU A 379 -8.87 12.55 -25.43
N SER A 380 -9.31 13.19 -26.53
CA SER A 380 -9.67 12.51 -27.76
C SER A 380 -8.48 11.80 -28.39
N GLU A 381 -7.34 12.47 -28.50
CA GLU A 381 -6.11 11.95 -29.09
C GLU A 381 -5.55 10.79 -28.24
N GLU A 382 -5.55 10.97 -26.91
CA GLU A 382 -5.12 9.95 -25.96
C GLU A 382 -6.00 8.69 -26.07
N THR A 383 -7.31 8.88 -26.22
CA THR A 383 -8.27 7.78 -26.38
C THR A 383 -8.04 7.05 -27.69
N GLU A 384 -7.87 7.78 -28.79
CA GLU A 384 -7.61 7.23 -30.12
C GLU A 384 -6.31 6.43 -30.17
N ASN A 385 -5.21 6.96 -29.57
CA ASN A 385 -3.94 6.27 -29.43
C ASN A 385 -4.08 4.97 -28.62
N LEU A 386 -4.71 5.05 -27.43
CA LEU A 386 -4.87 3.90 -26.55
C LEU A 386 -5.70 2.79 -27.20
N LEU A 387 -6.85 3.11 -27.79
CA LEU A 387 -7.72 2.14 -28.45
C LEU A 387 -7.08 1.55 -29.69
N SER A 388 -6.36 2.36 -30.49
CA SER A 388 -5.62 1.87 -31.67
C SER A 388 -4.54 0.86 -31.28
N LYS A 389 -3.77 1.16 -30.21
CA LYS A 389 -2.75 0.24 -29.72
C LYS A 389 -3.35 -1.05 -29.19
N LEU A 390 -4.44 -0.95 -28.44
CA LEU A 390 -5.12 -2.10 -27.86
C LEU A 390 -5.69 -3.01 -28.97
N ALA A 391 -6.30 -2.45 -30.01
CA ALA A 391 -6.81 -3.19 -31.16
C ALA A 391 -5.71 -3.95 -31.90
N HIS A 392 -4.55 -3.31 -32.16
CA HIS A 392 -3.42 -3.96 -32.83
C HIS A 392 -2.69 -5.01 -31.98
N VAL A 393 -2.73 -4.89 -30.68
CA VAL A 393 -2.10 -5.86 -29.76
C VAL A 393 -2.99 -7.07 -29.56
N GLY A 394 -4.30 -6.85 -29.46
CA GLY A 394 -5.28 -7.91 -29.22
C GLY A 394 -5.53 -8.77 -30.46
N HIS A 395 -5.46 -8.18 -31.64
CA HIS A 395 -5.85 -8.87 -32.85
C HIS A 395 -4.74 -8.85 -33.90
N SER A 396 -4.29 -10.02 -34.32
CA SER A 396 -3.23 -10.19 -35.34
C SER A 396 -3.69 -9.86 -36.75
N ASP A 397 -5.00 -10.04 -37.03
CA ASP A 397 -5.61 -9.70 -38.30
C ASP A 397 -6.08 -8.25 -38.33
N LYS A 398 -5.74 -7.55 -39.42
CA LYS A 398 -6.04 -6.12 -39.60
C LYS A 398 -7.55 -5.84 -39.65
N THR A 399 -8.34 -6.75 -40.21
CA THR A 399 -9.80 -6.62 -40.32
C THR A 399 -10.42 -6.67 -38.94
N THR A 400 -10.07 -7.69 -38.15
CA THR A 400 -10.53 -7.87 -36.76
C THR A 400 -10.09 -6.73 -35.88
N ALA A 401 -8.86 -6.21 -36.04
CA ALA A 401 -8.37 -5.03 -35.28
C ALA A 401 -9.22 -3.78 -35.59
N ASN A 402 -9.60 -3.54 -36.85
CA ASN A 402 -10.49 -2.44 -37.20
C ASN A 402 -11.89 -2.60 -36.59
N GLU A 403 -12.46 -3.79 -36.65
CA GLU A 403 -13.78 -4.08 -36.08
C GLU A 403 -13.77 -3.92 -34.55
N ALA A 404 -12.71 -4.36 -33.87
CA ALA A 404 -12.52 -4.19 -32.45
C ALA A 404 -12.40 -2.70 -32.05
N PHE A 405 -11.67 -1.92 -32.83
CA PHE A 405 -11.59 -0.48 -32.68
C PHE A 405 -12.96 0.18 -32.88
N ASP A 406 -13.70 -0.19 -33.91
CA ASP A 406 -15.04 0.35 -34.19
C ASP A 406 -16.06 -0.01 -33.09
N ALA A 407 -15.94 -1.19 -32.50
CA ALA A 407 -16.75 -1.58 -31.36
C ALA A 407 -16.42 -0.73 -30.12
N ALA A 408 -15.14 -0.41 -29.90
CA ALA A 408 -14.68 0.40 -28.77
C ALA A 408 -15.14 1.86 -28.90
N ILE A 409 -14.99 2.49 -30.08
CA ILE A 409 -15.36 3.91 -30.27
C ILE A 409 -16.87 4.15 -30.14
N LYS A 410 -17.72 3.15 -30.38
CA LYS A 410 -19.15 3.22 -30.09
C LYS A 410 -19.47 3.42 -28.62
N LYS A 411 -18.54 3.08 -27.72
CA LYS A 411 -18.64 3.29 -26.26
C LYS A 411 -18.09 4.65 -25.81
N VAL A 412 -17.49 5.42 -26.73
CA VAL A 412 -16.97 6.77 -26.45
C VAL A 412 -17.98 7.81 -26.94
N PRO A 413 -18.75 8.45 -26.04
CA PRO A 413 -19.76 9.40 -26.43
C PRO A 413 -19.16 10.63 -27.08
N ILE A 414 -19.85 11.19 -28.07
CA ILE A 414 -19.55 12.47 -28.76
C ILE A 414 -18.37 12.34 -29.73
N VAL A 415 -17.16 12.03 -29.24
CA VAL A 415 -15.93 12.08 -30.04
C VAL A 415 -15.61 10.75 -30.74
N GLY A 416 -16.21 9.65 -30.32
CA GLY A 416 -15.96 8.33 -30.93
C GLY A 416 -16.23 8.29 -32.43
N LYS A 417 -17.23 9.05 -32.91
CA LYS A 417 -17.59 9.11 -34.36
C LYS A 417 -16.51 9.74 -35.24
N THR A 418 -15.59 10.53 -34.69
CA THR A 418 -14.52 11.21 -35.42
C THR A 418 -13.18 10.47 -35.32
N MET A 419 -13.07 9.47 -34.42
CA MET A 419 -11.84 8.70 -34.21
C MET A 419 -11.61 7.69 -35.35
N LYS A 420 -10.34 7.51 -35.72
CA LYS A 420 -9.90 6.55 -36.74
C LYS A 420 -8.76 5.71 -36.17
N ILE A 421 -8.70 4.45 -36.55
CA ILE A 421 -7.60 3.60 -36.10
C ILE A 421 -6.26 4.12 -36.64
N ILE A 422 -5.29 4.33 -35.76
CA ILE A 422 -3.95 4.77 -36.11
C ILE A 422 -3.10 3.53 -36.42
N PRO A 423 -2.30 3.52 -37.51
CA PRO A 423 -1.42 2.40 -37.84
C PRO A 423 -0.47 2.06 -36.66
N ASN A 424 -0.23 0.76 -36.42
CA ASN A 424 0.53 0.29 -35.26
C ASN A 424 1.95 0.89 -35.16
N ASN A 425 2.62 1.10 -36.29
CA ASN A 425 3.95 1.71 -36.37
C ASN A 425 3.98 3.21 -35.96
N LYS A 426 2.84 3.88 -35.97
CA LYS A 426 2.71 5.30 -35.54
C LYS A 426 2.36 5.45 -34.07
N VAL A 427 1.82 4.41 -33.41
CA VAL A 427 1.44 4.46 -32.00
C VAL A 427 2.59 3.93 -31.12
N LYS A 428 3.33 4.84 -30.52
CA LYS A 428 4.44 4.50 -29.60
C LYS A 428 3.91 4.22 -28.20
N PHE A 429 4.57 3.32 -27.46
CA PHE A 429 4.25 3.04 -26.05
C PHE A 429 4.42 4.28 -25.15
N THR A 430 5.33 5.18 -25.48
CA THR A 430 5.48 6.46 -24.77
C THR A 430 4.21 7.31 -24.82
N ALA A 431 3.54 7.36 -25.97
CA ALA A 431 2.26 8.06 -26.11
C ALA A 431 1.16 7.39 -25.26
N ILE A 432 1.16 6.06 -25.16
CA ILE A 432 0.22 5.32 -24.29
C ILE A 432 0.51 5.62 -22.81
N GLY A 433 1.76 5.65 -22.38
CA GLY A 433 2.12 6.03 -21.00
C GLY A 433 1.63 7.43 -20.64
N THR A 434 1.81 8.42 -21.55
CA THR A 434 1.29 9.77 -21.38
C THR A 434 -0.24 9.80 -21.32
N ALA A 435 -0.92 9.05 -22.20
CA ALA A 435 -2.37 8.91 -22.19
C ALA A 435 -2.88 8.37 -20.85
N LEU A 436 -2.24 7.32 -20.30
CA LEU A 436 -2.60 6.75 -19.01
C LEU A 436 -2.40 7.76 -17.85
N ASP A 437 -1.33 8.56 -17.88
CA ASP A 437 -1.10 9.64 -16.90
C ASP A 437 -2.20 10.71 -16.96
N HIS A 438 -2.66 11.07 -18.17
CA HIS A 438 -3.76 12.01 -18.36
C HIS A 438 -5.09 11.42 -17.88
N PHE A 439 -5.42 10.19 -18.23
CA PHE A 439 -6.62 9.50 -17.72
C PHE A 439 -6.60 9.32 -16.21
N ALA A 440 -5.44 9.06 -15.62
CA ALA A 440 -5.31 9.01 -14.17
C ALA A 440 -5.68 10.34 -13.48
N SER A 441 -5.51 11.46 -14.17
CA SER A 441 -5.89 12.81 -13.73
C SER A 441 -7.28 13.24 -14.21
N ALA A 442 -8.09 12.33 -14.75
CA ALA A 442 -9.45 12.61 -15.22
C ALA A 442 -10.50 12.30 -14.14
N THR A 443 -11.72 12.83 -14.34
CA THR A 443 -12.87 12.51 -13.48
C THR A 443 -13.25 11.03 -13.55
N PRO A 444 -13.88 10.46 -12.50
CA PRO A 444 -14.33 9.06 -12.51
C PRO A 444 -15.22 8.70 -13.69
N GLY A 445 -16.06 9.64 -14.16
CA GLY A 445 -16.91 9.45 -15.33
C GLY A 445 -16.10 9.23 -16.62
N VAL A 446 -15.06 10.02 -16.85
CA VAL A 446 -14.14 9.88 -17.99
C VAL A 446 -13.37 8.56 -17.90
N LYS A 447 -12.83 8.22 -16.73
CA LYS A 447 -12.13 6.93 -16.51
C LYS A 447 -13.02 5.74 -16.84
N LYS A 448 -14.29 5.77 -16.42
CA LYS A 448 -15.28 4.72 -16.70
C LYS A 448 -15.55 4.57 -18.21
N ILE A 449 -15.68 5.70 -18.93
CA ILE A 449 -15.87 5.68 -20.41
C ILE A 449 -14.68 5.03 -21.10
N VAL A 450 -13.46 5.48 -20.78
CA VAL A 450 -12.24 4.94 -21.36
C VAL A 450 -12.09 3.45 -21.07
N PHE A 451 -12.28 3.04 -19.82
CA PHE A 451 -12.18 1.63 -19.44
C PHE A 451 -13.23 0.77 -20.16
N ASN A 452 -14.47 1.26 -20.27
CA ASN A 452 -15.53 0.56 -21.03
C ASN A 452 -15.14 0.38 -22.51
N ALA A 453 -14.59 1.41 -23.13
CA ALA A 453 -14.11 1.31 -24.51
C ALA A 453 -12.95 0.32 -24.65
N CYS A 454 -11.97 0.35 -23.72
CA CYS A 454 -10.86 -0.61 -23.70
C CYS A 454 -11.35 -2.06 -23.54
N ALA A 455 -12.32 -2.30 -22.65
CA ALA A 455 -12.89 -3.63 -22.46
C ALA A 455 -13.57 -4.15 -23.73
N HIS A 456 -14.34 -3.31 -24.43
CA HIS A 456 -15.00 -3.69 -25.68
C HIS A 456 -14.03 -3.85 -26.86
N CYS A 457 -12.88 -3.17 -26.83
CA CYS A 457 -11.81 -3.39 -27.80
C CYS A 457 -11.12 -4.74 -27.57
N ALA A 458 -10.65 -4.99 -26.35
CA ALA A 458 -9.89 -6.19 -26.02
C ALA A 458 -10.73 -7.47 -26.06
N LEU A 459 -12.04 -7.36 -25.87
CA LEU A 459 -12.96 -8.50 -25.75
C LEU A 459 -13.89 -8.63 -26.97
N TYR A 460 -13.52 -8.02 -28.09
CA TYR A 460 -14.35 -7.98 -29.29
C TYR A 460 -14.69 -9.39 -29.81
N ASP A 461 -13.72 -10.27 -29.88
CA ASP A 461 -13.88 -11.66 -30.36
C ASP A 461 -14.33 -12.64 -29.24
N LYS A 462 -14.65 -12.14 -28.05
CA LYS A 462 -15.01 -12.91 -26.86
C LYS A 462 -13.95 -13.92 -26.39
N LYS A 463 -12.76 -13.90 -26.98
CA LYS A 463 -11.62 -14.72 -26.62
C LYS A 463 -10.53 -13.83 -26.06
N VAL A 464 -10.23 -13.96 -24.80
CA VAL A 464 -9.20 -13.13 -24.15
C VAL A 464 -7.93 -13.93 -24.00
N SER A 465 -6.87 -13.48 -24.62
CA SER A 465 -5.54 -13.99 -24.35
C SER A 465 -5.03 -13.49 -23.00
N ILE A 466 -4.08 -14.21 -22.40
CA ILE A 466 -3.43 -13.77 -21.15
C ILE A 466 -2.81 -12.37 -21.31
N LYS A 467 -2.23 -12.08 -22.49
CA LYS A 467 -1.62 -10.78 -22.81
C LYS A 467 -2.64 -9.62 -22.79
N GLU A 468 -3.82 -9.83 -23.38
CA GLU A 468 -4.91 -8.84 -23.37
C GLU A 468 -5.46 -8.60 -21.97
N ALA A 469 -5.61 -9.68 -21.19
CA ALA A 469 -6.02 -9.60 -19.80
C ALA A 469 -5.00 -8.81 -18.96
N GLU A 470 -3.70 -9.06 -19.16
CA GLU A 470 -2.62 -8.32 -18.50
C GLU A 470 -2.64 -6.83 -18.87
N LEU A 471 -2.79 -6.50 -20.15
CA LEU A 471 -2.88 -5.11 -20.60
C LEU A 471 -4.11 -4.40 -20.05
N LEU A 472 -5.27 -5.04 -20.11
CA LEU A 472 -6.52 -4.45 -19.60
C LEU A 472 -6.44 -4.19 -18.08
N ARG A 473 -5.80 -5.09 -17.34
CA ARG A 473 -5.52 -4.86 -15.91
C ARG A 473 -4.51 -3.74 -15.69
N ALA A 474 -3.45 -3.66 -16.48
CA ALA A 474 -2.49 -2.57 -16.40
C ALA A 474 -3.13 -1.20 -16.66
N ILE A 475 -3.98 -1.11 -17.69
CA ILE A 475 -4.77 0.09 -17.99
C ILE A 475 -5.64 0.46 -16.79
N ALA A 476 -6.41 -0.49 -16.27
CA ALA A 476 -7.29 -0.25 -15.13
C ALA A 476 -6.53 0.25 -13.89
N TYR A 477 -5.42 -0.39 -13.54
CA TYR A 477 -4.57 0.05 -12.43
C TYR A 477 -3.98 1.44 -12.65
N SER A 478 -3.57 1.75 -13.88
CA SER A 478 -3.02 3.05 -14.22
C SER A 478 -4.02 4.19 -14.10
N ILE A 479 -5.30 3.91 -14.28
CA ILE A 479 -6.39 4.90 -14.17
C ILE A 479 -7.21 4.76 -12.87
N ASP A 480 -6.70 4.03 -11.88
CA ASP A 480 -7.31 3.82 -10.55
C ASP A 480 -8.70 3.15 -10.61
N ILE A 481 -8.92 2.21 -11.52
CA ILE A 481 -10.13 1.38 -11.56
C ILE A 481 -9.80 0.01 -10.95
N PRO A 482 -10.40 -0.37 -9.81
CA PRO A 482 -10.18 -1.68 -9.21
C PRO A 482 -10.88 -2.76 -10.02
N ILE A 483 -10.13 -3.76 -10.49
CA ILE A 483 -10.65 -4.92 -11.20
C ILE A 483 -10.22 -6.19 -10.47
N PRO A 484 -11.16 -7.12 -10.20
CA PRO A 484 -10.82 -8.44 -9.68
C PRO A 484 -10.06 -9.25 -10.77
N PRO A 485 -9.35 -10.33 -10.36
CA PRO A 485 -8.80 -11.27 -11.33
C PRO A 485 -9.88 -11.81 -12.26
N PHE A 486 -9.57 -11.89 -13.54
CA PHE A 486 -10.53 -12.40 -14.52
C PHE A 486 -10.79 -13.90 -14.32
N LEU A 487 -12.06 -14.25 -14.25
CA LEU A 487 -12.52 -15.63 -14.13
C LEU A 487 -12.81 -16.18 -15.55
N SER A 488 -12.25 -17.34 -15.90
CA SER A 488 -12.76 -18.09 -17.04
C SER A 488 -14.13 -18.63 -16.66
N LYS A 489 -15.16 -18.37 -17.48
CA LYS A 489 -16.36 -19.19 -17.40
C LYS A 489 -15.99 -20.58 -17.90
N SER A 490 -16.07 -21.58 -16.98
CA SER A 490 -15.99 -23.01 -17.30
C SER A 490 -17.13 -23.43 -18.20
#